data_9ad9997aa6e8177d59c76e24efed2a77
#
_entry.id   9ad9997aa6e8177d59c76e24efed2a77
#
_cell.length_a   1.000
_cell.length_b   1.000
_cell.length_c   1.000
_cell.angle_alpha   90.00
_cell.angle_beta   90.00
_cell.angle_gamma   90.00
#
_symmetry.space_group_name_H-M   'P 1'
#
loop_
_entity.id
_entity.type
_entity.pdbx_description
1 polymer ?
#
loop_
_entity_poly.entity_id
_entity_poly.type
_entity_poly.pdbx_seq_one_letter_code
_entity_poly.pdbx_strand_id
1 'polypeptide(L)'
;MCIRDSGRAMEIIYSERDLSSYFKRAQSFVRGQSILVDQYINGIEIEVDALCDTEEILIPGIMQHVERAGIHSGDSIAIYPAFDLSHEEKNAIVDATKSLGKTLGIKGLMNIQFIVKRENKSKFTLFVIEVNPRSSRTIPFISKVTGVPMVKLATRIMLNEKLSNLGYGIGLRDNLNLFAVKAPVFSMSKLSGVDTFLGPEMKSTGEVMGIDQDFHVAIKKAFISKGIEINNQTSFLLSIADRDKVEATGFIKQLVENGNKLFATEGTYRFIKSLGHEVIMVNKILSRSNTVLDIIDEGKVGAILNTVTGDRASLQDGYYIRRRATESSIPCYTSIDTAIASVMAISEEKINAKAINDYY
;
A
#
# COMPACT_ATOMS: atom_id res chain seq x y z
N MET A 1 -11.15 22.64 -3.23
CA MET A 1 -10.76 21.42 -2.49
C MET A 1 -10.58 20.33 -3.51
N CYS A 2 -9.38 19.85 -3.69
CA CYS A 2 -9.11 18.82 -4.69
C CYS A 2 -9.68 17.48 -4.20
N ILE A 3 -10.66 16.96 -4.90
CA ILE A 3 -11.29 15.67 -4.57
C ILE A 3 -10.25 14.53 -4.61
N ARG A 4 -9.16 14.70 -5.36
CA ARG A 4 -8.06 13.75 -5.45
C ARG A 4 -7.32 13.54 -4.12
N ASP A 5 -7.11 14.58 -3.33
CA ASP A 5 -6.33 14.50 -2.08
C ASP A 5 -6.92 13.54 -1.04
N SER A 6 -8.22 13.31 -1.07
CA SER A 6 -8.92 12.39 -0.16
C SER A 6 -9.35 11.09 -0.82
N GLY A 7 -9.26 10.98 -2.15
CA GLY A 7 -9.79 9.87 -2.94
C GLY A 7 -11.30 9.70 -2.87
N ARG A 8 -12.01 10.66 -2.25
CA ARG A 8 -13.46 10.56 -2.03
C ARG A 8 -14.22 10.45 -3.34
N ALA A 9 -15.11 9.48 -3.42
CA ALA A 9 -15.90 9.14 -4.60
C ALA A 9 -15.04 8.72 -5.82
N MET A 10 -13.77 8.37 -5.66
CA MET A 10 -12.98 7.71 -6.71
C MET A 10 -13.25 6.21 -6.72
N GLU A 11 -13.28 5.63 -7.90
CA GLU A 11 -13.48 4.17 -8.06
C GLU A 11 -12.69 3.69 -9.28
N ILE A 12 -12.05 2.53 -9.15
CA ILE A 12 -11.41 1.87 -10.29
C ILE A 12 -12.49 1.11 -11.06
N ILE A 13 -12.60 1.41 -12.34
CA ILE A 13 -13.60 0.85 -13.24
C ILE A 13 -12.95 -0.20 -14.14
N TYR A 14 -13.51 -1.41 -14.13
CA TYR A 14 -12.98 -2.54 -14.92
C TYR A 14 -13.82 -2.90 -16.13
N SER A 15 -15.06 -2.38 -16.23
CA SER A 15 -15.98 -2.65 -17.34
C SER A 15 -16.91 -1.48 -17.61
N GLU A 16 -17.49 -1.41 -18.82
CA GLU A 16 -18.52 -0.42 -19.16
C GLU A 16 -19.77 -0.51 -18.26
N ARG A 17 -20.10 -1.70 -17.80
CA ARG A 17 -21.21 -1.93 -16.86
C ARG A 17 -20.92 -1.27 -15.50
N ASP A 18 -19.68 -1.40 -15.02
CA ASP A 18 -19.26 -0.78 -13.75
C ASP A 18 -19.26 0.74 -13.90
N LEU A 19 -18.79 1.26 -15.05
CA LEU A 19 -18.84 2.69 -15.36
C LEU A 19 -20.28 3.23 -15.32
N SER A 20 -21.21 2.54 -15.99
CA SER A 20 -22.63 2.91 -15.99
C SER A 20 -23.23 2.91 -14.58
N SER A 21 -22.84 1.93 -13.77
CA SER A 21 -23.28 1.82 -12.37
C SER A 21 -22.69 2.94 -11.51
N TYR A 22 -21.41 3.28 -11.73
CA TYR A 22 -20.74 4.39 -11.07
C TYR A 22 -21.43 5.73 -11.40
N PHE A 23 -21.71 6.02 -12.68
CA PHE A 23 -22.38 7.25 -13.07
C PHE A 23 -23.74 7.42 -12.39
N LYS A 24 -24.54 6.36 -12.30
CA LYS A 24 -25.83 6.41 -11.60
C LYS A 24 -25.68 6.78 -10.12
N ARG A 25 -24.65 6.26 -9.44
CA ARG A 25 -24.35 6.61 -8.05
C ARG A 25 -23.81 8.03 -7.93
N ALA A 26 -22.86 8.39 -8.79
CA ALA A 26 -22.20 9.69 -8.77
C ALA A 26 -23.18 10.85 -9.00
N GLN A 27 -24.21 10.69 -9.83
CA GLN A 27 -25.26 11.70 -10.05
C GLN A 27 -25.97 12.14 -8.77
N SER A 28 -26.04 11.28 -7.75
CA SER A 28 -26.63 11.62 -6.45
C SER A 28 -25.74 12.55 -5.61
N PHE A 29 -24.41 12.52 -5.84
CA PHE A 29 -23.42 13.30 -5.08
C PHE A 29 -22.94 14.54 -5.83
N VAL A 30 -22.91 14.50 -7.17
CA VAL A 30 -22.27 15.51 -8.04
C VAL A 30 -23.30 16.06 -9.02
N ARG A 31 -24.26 16.87 -8.51
CA ARG A 31 -25.25 17.52 -9.38
C ARG A 31 -24.57 18.57 -10.27
N GLY A 32 -24.51 18.30 -11.57
CA GLY A 32 -24.07 19.27 -12.58
C GLY A 32 -22.56 19.52 -12.68
N GLN A 33 -21.73 18.71 -12.03
CA GLN A 33 -20.27 18.79 -12.15
C GLN A 33 -19.72 17.74 -13.12
N SER A 34 -18.58 18.04 -13.73
CA SER A 34 -17.88 17.11 -14.60
C SER A 34 -17.24 15.98 -13.79
N ILE A 35 -17.26 14.77 -14.35
CA ILE A 35 -16.53 13.61 -13.80
C ILE A 35 -15.26 13.45 -14.61
N LEU A 36 -14.12 13.39 -13.91
CA LEU A 36 -12.84 13.08 -14.52
C LEU A 36 -12.68 11.58 -14.65
N VAL A 37 -12.30 11.11 -15.84
CA VAL A 37 -12.00 9.71 -16.12
C VAL A 37 -10.57 9.63 -16.62
N ASP A 38 -9.70 8.98 -15.83
CA ASP A 38 -8.30 8.78 -16.17
C ASP A 38 -8.04 7.33 -16.54
N GLN A 39 -7.02 7.09 -17.35
CA GLN A 39 -6.54 5.75 -17.63
C GLN A 39 -5.86 5.17 -16.38
N TYR A 40 -6.26 3.95 -15.99
CA TYR A 40 -5.52 3.20 -14.97
C TYR A 40 -4.17 2.75 -15.54
N ILE A 41 -3.10 3.05 -14.82
CA ILE A 41 -1.73 2.68 -15.17
C ILE A 41 -1.22 1.69 -14.13
N ASN A 42 -0.95 0.47 -14.59
CA ASN A 42 -0.28 -0.54 -13.75
C ASN A 42 1.23 -0.30 -13.79
N GLY A 43 1.85 -0.09 -12.63
CA GLY A 43 3.28 0.19 -12.48
C GLY A 43 3.69 0.26 -11.02
N ILE A 44 4.96 0.52 -10.80
CA ILE A 44 5.53 0.68 -9.45
C ILE A 44 5.17 2.09 -8.97
N GLU A 45 4.49 2.18 -7.85
CA GLU A 45 4.16 3.47 -7.24
C GLU A 45 5.31 3.95 -6.36
N ILE A 46 5.70 5.19 -6.56
CA ILE A 46 6.83 5.84 -5.90
C ILE A 46 6.34 7.12 -5.23
N GLU A 47 6.78 7.33 -4.01
CA GLU A 47 6.50 8.54 -3.25
C GLU A 47 7.80 9.27 -2.91
N VAL A 48 7.81 10.58 -3.15
CA VAL A 48 8.93 11.48 -2.84
C VAL A 48 8.43 12.64 -1.99
N ASP A 49 9.03 12.80 -0.82
CA ASP A 49 8.91 14.00 -0.03
C ASP A 49 10.17 14.85 -0.22
N ALA A 50 10.00 16.10 -0.65
CA ALA A 50 11.10 17.00 -0.93
C ALA A 50 10.95 18.32 -0.18
N LEU A 51 12.09 18.96 0.08
CA LEU A 51 12.19 20.37 0.46
C LEU A 51 12.61 21.17 -0.77
N CYS A 52 11.97 22.34 -0.98
CA CYS A 52 12.25 23.22 -2.08
C CYS A 52 12.40 24.65 -1.58
N ASP A 53 13.39 25.40 -2.10
CA ASP A 53 13.59 26.83 -1.82
C ASP A 53 13.37 27.70 -3.05
N THR A 54 12.64 27.20 -4.06
CA THR A 54 12.38 27.76 -5.38
C THR A 54 13.53 27.58 -6.40
N GLU A 55 14.75 27.35 -5.95
CA GLU A 55 15.94 27.17 -6.82
C GLU A 55 16.47 25.75 -6.74
N GLU A 56 16.62 25.23 -5.54
CA GLU A 56 17.15 23.91 -5.25
C GLU A 56 16.15 23.01 -4.53
N ILE A 57 16.42 21.69 -4.56
CA ILE A 57 15.64 20.69 -3.83
C ILE A 57 16.54 19.87 -2.92
N LEU A 58 15.95 19.33 -1.86
CA LEU A 58 16.53 18.24 -1.07
C LEU A 58 15.52 17.10 -0.99
N ILE A 59 15.93 15.93 -1.42
CA ILE A 59 15.18 14.68 -1.31
C ILE A 59 15.90 13.79 -0.29
N PRO A 60 15.36 13.58 0.90
CA PRO A 60 15.98 12.71 1.92
C PRO A 60 16.07 11.26 1.51
N GLY A 61 15.14 10.81 0.66
CA GLY A 61 15.11 9.48 0.08
C GLY A 61 13.86 9.25 -0.74
N ILE A 62 13.91 8.21 -1.58
CA ILE A 62 12.79 7.78 -2.43
C ILE A 62 12.13 6.59 -1.75
N MET A 63 10.81 6.62 -1.62
CA MET A 63 10.00 5.54 -1.07
C MET A 63 9.28 4.80 -2.17
N GLN A 64 9.11 3.49 -2.02
CA GLN A 64 8.35 2.63 -2.92
C GLN A 64 7.16 2.05 -2.19
N HIS A 65 5.97 2.09 -2.81
CA HIS A 65 4.80 1.43 -2.28
C HIS A 65 4.82 -0.07 -2.60
N VAL A 66 4.30 -0.86 -1.67
CA VAL A 66 4.08 -2.29 -1.88
C VAL A 66 2.87 -2.49 -2.78
N GLU A 67 1.78 -1.81 -2.46
CA GLU A 67 0.54 -1.85 -3.23
C GLU A 67 0.67 -1.00 -4.50
N ARG A 68 -0.03 -1.43 -5.55
CA ARG A 68 -0.09 -0.71 -6.82
C ARG A 68 -1.03 0.48 -6.76
N ALA A 69 -0.94 1.34 -7.76
CA ALA A 69 -1.84 2.48 -7.94
C ALA A 69 -3.31 2.08 -7.82
N GLY A 70 -4.10 2.94 -7.17
CA GLY A 70 -5.51 2.72 -6.90
C GLY A 70 -5.84 2.48 -5.43
N ILE A 71 -4.83 2.29 -4.57
CA ILE A 71 -4.95 2.38 -3.13
C ILE A 71 -4.37 3.72 -2.69
N HIS A 72 -5.06 4.42 -1.80
CA HIS A 72 -4.59 5.71 -1.29
C HIS A 72 -3.21 5.56 -0.62
N SER A 73 -2.26 6.47 -0.89
CA SER A 73 -0.88 6.40 -0.37
C SER A 73 -0.80 6.31 1.16
N GLY A 74 -1.75 6.94 1.87
CA GLY A 74 -1.88 6.81 3.32
C GLY A 74 -2.23 5.41 3.80
N ASP A 75 -2.86 4.59 2.95
CA ASP A 75 -3.28 3.21 3.23
C ASP A 75 -2.31 2.17 2.69
N SER A 76 -1.30 2.61 1.93
CA SER A 76 -0.27 1.74 1.37
C SER A 76 0.91 1.54 2.32
N ILE A 77 1.54 0.38 2.22
CA ILE A 77 2.83 0.11 2.86
C ILE A 77 3.90 0.81 2.02
N ALA A 78 4.70 1.69 2.63
CA ALA A 78 5.81 2.36 1.97
C ALA A 78 7.14 1.87 2.52
N ILE A 79 8.09 1.61 1.63
CA ILE A 79 9.41 1.09 1.94
C ILE A 79 10.47 2.10 1.54
N TYR A 80 11.38 2.38 2.45
CA TYR A 80 12.61 3.15 2.22
C TYR A 80 13.83 2.24 2.42
N PRO A 81 14.87 2.36 1.59
CA PRO A 81 14.85 3.03 0.28
C PRO A 81 14.02 2.25 -0.74
N ALA A 82 13.60 2.91 -1.82
CA ALA A 82 13.00 2.20 -2.96
C ALA A 82 14.00 1.14 -3.46
N PHE A 83 13.58 -0.13 -3.45
CA PHE A 83 14.45 -1.28 -3.64
C PHE A 83 14.45 -1.82 -5.07
N ASP A 84 13.42 -1.51 -5.87
CA ASP A 84 13.24 -2.00 -7.23
C ASP A 84 13.26 -0.85 -8.25
N LEU A 85 14.26 0.04 -8.15
CA LEU A 85 14.47 1.12 -9.12
C LEU A 85 15.87 1.05 -9.71
N SER A 86 15.97 1.15 -11.04
CA SER A 86 17.24 1.33 -11.73
C SER A 86 17.82 2.72 -11.46
N HIS A 87 19.09 2.91 -11.82
CA HIS A 87 19.74 4.22 -11.71
C HIS A 87 19.07 5.28 -12.59
N GLU A 88 18.69 4.91 -13.80
CA GLU A 88 18.00 5.76 -14.75
C GLU A 88 16.61 6.18 -14.24
N GLU A 89 15.88 5.25 -13.65
CA GLU A 89 14.56 5.53 -13.04
C GLU A 89 14.70 6.50 -11.87
N LYS A 90 15.69 6.31 -11.00
CA LYS A 90 15.98 7.23 -9.89
C LYS A 90 16.34 8.63 -10.39
N ASN A 91 17.18 8.74 -11.41
CA ASN A 91 17.56 10.02 -11.99
C ASN A 91 16.34 10.74 -12.59
N ALA A 92 15.50 10.02 -13.34
CA ALA A 92 14.27 10.59 -13.90
C ALA A 92 13.32 11.13 -12.82
N ILE A 93 13.18 10.42 -11.70
CA ILE A 93 12.37 10.86 -10.56
C ILE A 93 12.96 12.14 -9.93
N VAL A 94 14.27 12.19 -9.74
CA VAL A 94 14.97 13.37 -9.19
C VAL A 94 14.82 14.58 -10.10
N ASP A 95 15.05 14.41 -11.40
CA ASP A 95 14.93 15.48 -12.39
C ASP A 95 13.50 16.00 -12.49
N ALA A 96 12.49 15.10 -12.49
CA ALA A 96 11.09 15.48 -12.48
C ALA A 96 10.74 16.25 -11.18
N THR A 97 11.22 15.79 -10.03
CA THR A 97 11.00 16.45 -8.74
C THR A 97 11.59 17.86 -8.74
N LYS A 98 12.83 18.02 -9.24
CA LYS A 98 13.51 19.33 -9.36
C LYS A 98 12.75 20.26 -10.30
N SER A 99 12.36 19.75 -11.47
CA SER A 99 11.62 20.53 -12.47
C SER A 99 10.27 21.02 -11.92
N LEU A 100 9.51 20.13 -11.26
CA LEU A 100 8.22 20.47 -10.66
C LEU A 100 8.36 21.49 -9.53
N GLY A 101 9.30 21.28 -8.60
CA GLY A 101 9.54 22.22 -7.50
C GLY A 101 9.86 23.63 -7.99
N LYS A 102 10.73 23.73 -9.01
CA LYS A 102 11.12 25.02 -9.62
C LYS A 102 9.97 25.65 -10.39
N THR A 103 9.30 24.89 -11.27
CA THR A 103 8.25 25.43 -12.16
C THR A 103 7.04 25.89 -11.37
N LEU A 104 6.69 25.19 -10.28
CA LEU A 104 5.58 25.56 -9.41
C LEU A 104 5.97 26.60 -8.35
N GLY A 105 7.24 26.99 -8.30
CA GLY A 105 7.73 27.98 -7.31
C GLY A 105 7.56 27.52 -5.87
N ILE A 106 7.72 26.20 -5.61
CA ILE A 106 7.49 25.62 -4.28
C ILE A 106 8.51 26.16 -3.29
N LYS A 107 8.02 26.57 -2.11
CA LYS A 107 8.83 27.03 -0.99
C LYS A 107 8.44 26.32 0.29
N GLY A 108 9.23 25.35 0.72
CA GLY A 108 8.95 24.46 1.83
C GLY A 108 8.79 23.01 1.40
N LEU A 109 7.79 22.34 1.91
CA LEU A 109 7.51 20.90 1.64
C LEU A 109 6.76 20.71 0.33
N MET A 110 7.14 19.65 -0.36
CA MET A 110 6.44 19.13 -1.54
C MET A 110 6.42 17.60 -1.48
N ASN A 111 5.24 17.03 -1.67
CA ASN A 111 5.06 15.59 -1.83
C ASN A 111 4.67 15.30 -3.27
N ILE A 112 5.28 14.30 -3.88
CA ILE A 112 4.98 13.88 -5.25
C ILE A 112 4.75 12.37 -5.27
N GLN A 113 3.71 11.94 -5.97
CA GLN A 113 3.46 10.55 -6.29
C GLN A 113 3.70 10.29 -7.76
N PHE A 114 4.48 9.26 -8.04
CA PHE A 114 4.84 8.81 -9.37
C PHE A 114 4.39 7.38 -9.62
N ILE A 115 4.23 7.02 -10.90
CA ILE A 115 4.18 5.64 -11.36
C ILE A 115 5.32 5.42 -12.34
N VAL A 116 6.15 4.42 -12.07
CA VAL A 116 7.14 3.90 -13.03
C VAL A 116 6.50 2.73 -13.76
N LYS A 117 6.16 2.94 -15.03
CA LYS A 117 5.64 1.90 -15.93
C LYS A 117 6.75 1.38 -16.81
N ARG A 118 7.18 0.13 -16.60
CA ARG A 118 8.19 -0.54 -17.42
C ARG A 118 7.52 -1.21 -18.63
N GLU A 119 8.01 -0.93 -19.81
CA GLU A 119 7.66 -1.64 -21.04
C GLU A 119 8.52 -2.91 -21.19
N ASN A 120 9.80 -2.78 -20.81
CA ASN A 120 10.79 -3.87 -20.71
C ASN A 120 11.90 -3.46 -19.75
N LYS A 121 12.98 -4.27 -19.63
CA LYS A 121 14.10 -4.01 -18.70
C LYS A 121 14.85 -2.70 -18.94
N SER A 122 14.80 -2.14 -20.13
CA SER A 122 15.56 -0.92 -20.52
C SER A 122 14.68 0.26 -20.91
N LYS A 123 13.35 0.10 -20.93
CA LYS A 123 12.43 1.16 -21.33
C LYS A 123 11.30 1.31 -20.31
N PHE A 124 11.20 2.51 -19.77
CA PHE A 124 10.15 2.88 -18.84
C PHE A 124 9.53 4.23 -19.19
N THR A 125 8.36 4.48 -18.66
CA THR A 125 7.71 5.79 -18.66
C THR A 125 7.41 6.19 -17.22
N LEU A 126 7.82 7.41 -16.86
CA LEU A 126 7.53 8.01 -15.56
C LEU A 126 6.25 8.85 -15.67
N PHE A 127 5.25 8.54 -14.89
CA PHE A 127 4.02 9.32 -14.77
C PHE A 127 3.99 10.05 -13.43
N VAL A 128 3.56 11.30 -13.45
CA VAL A 128 3.22 12.05 -12.23
C VAL A 128 1.75 11.86 -11.95
N ILE A 129 1.41 11.28 -10.79
CA ILE A 129 0.01 11.13 -10.36
C ILE A 129 -0.48 12.46 -9.81
N GLU A 130 0.26 13.00 -8.83
CA GLU A 130 -0.08 14.27 -8.20
C GLU A 130 1.13 14.94 -7.57
N VAL A 131 1.03 16.26 -7.39
CA VAL A 131 1.99 17.08 -6.66
C VAL A 131 1.25 17.83 -5.58
N ASN A 132 1.66 17.62 -4.33
CA ASN A 132 1.06 18.22 -3.16
C ASN A 132 2.04 19.25 -2.53
N PRO A 133 1.84 20.58 -2.71
CA PRO A 133 2.71 21.62 -2.14
C PRO A 133 2.42 21.82 -0.64
N ARG A 134 2.51 20.77 0.13
CA ARG A 134 2.21 20.70 1.56
C ARG A 134 2.91 19.50 2.20
N SER A 135 2.84 19.41 3.54
CA SER A 135 3.24 18.22 4.28
C SER A 135 2.40 17.00 3.87
N SER A 136 3.02 15.84 3.83
CA SER A 136 2.41 14.52 3.64
C SER A 136 2.37 13.74 4.95
N ARG A 137 1.71 12.57 4.95
CA ARG A 137 1.76 11.63 6.06
C ARG A 137 3.12 10.95 6.20
N THR A 138 3.87 10.82 5.11
CA THR A 138 5.19 10.20 5.09
C THR A 138 6.32 11.11 5.62
N ILE A 139 6.08 12.43 5.79
CA ILE A 139 7.07 13.35 6.36
C ILE A 139 7.59 12.93 7.73
N PRO A 140 6.77 12.56 8.73
CA PRO A 140 7.29 12.07 10.02
C PRO A 140 8.10 10.80 9.88
N PHE A 141 7.70 9.89 9.00
CA PHE A 141 8.39 8.65 8.71
C PHE A 141 9.77 8.93 8.10
N ILE A 142 9.84 9.62 6.96
CA ILE A 142 11.10 9.86 6.26
C ILE A 142 12.05 10.74 7.09
N SER A 143 11.51 11.70 7.86
CA SER A 143 12.32 12.53 8.76
C SER A 143 13.02 11.70 9.84
N LYS A 144 12.29 10.75 10.45
CA LYS A 144 12.85 9.87 11.48
C LYS A 144 13.85 8.89 10.88
N VAL A 145 13.54 8.32 9.71
CA VAL A 145 14.39 7.32 9.07
C VAL A 145 15.71 7.92 8.59
N THR A 146 15.70 9.14 8.05
CA THR A 146 16.88 9.76 7.43
C THR A 146 17.61 10.75 8.31
N GLY A 147 17.06 11.04 9.51
CA GLY A 147 17.60 12.07 10.40
C GLY A 147 17.48 13.49 9.86
N VAL A 148 16.71 13.71 8.77
CA VAL A 148 16.48 15.03 8.18
C VAL A 148 15.22 15.67 8.81
N PRO A 149 15.32 16.71 9.61
CA PRO A 149 14.17 17.30 10.29
C PRO A 149 13.33 18.16 9.32
N MET A 150 12.61 17.49 8.41
CA MET A 150 11.92 18.08 7.26
C MET A 150 11.05 19.30 7.61
N VAL A 151 10.23 19.20 8.65
CA VAL A 151 9.34 20.30 9.05
C VAL A 151 10.11 21.50 9.54
N LYS A 152 11.16 21.29 10.35
CA LYS A 152 12.03 22.37 10.84
C LYS A 152 12.73 23.09 9.67
N LEU A 153 13.26 22.32 8.72
CA LEU A 153 13.93 22.90 7.56
C LEU A 153 12.95 23.63 6.65
N ALA A 154 11.76 23.08 6.41
CA ALA A 154 10.70 23.75 5.65
C ALA A 154 10.33 25.10 6.26
N THR A 155 10.20 25.17 7.58
CA THR A 155 9.90 26.44 8.27
C THR A 155 11.01 27.47 8.03
N ARG A 156 12.28 27.09 8.12
CA ARG A 156 13.42 27.98 7.84
C ARG A 156 13.43 28.47 6.37
N ILE A 157 13.15 27.55 5.42
CA ILE A 157 13.02 27.90 4.00
C ILE A 157 11.87 28.90 3.78
N MET A 158 10.72 28.68 4.40
CA MET A 158 9.58 29.60 4.32
C MET A 158 9.91 31.00 4.90
N LEU A 159 10.86 31.06 5.85
CA LEU A 159 11.44 32.28 6.38
C LEU A 159 12.60 32.87 5.55
N ASN A 160 12.76 32.40 4.29
CA ASN A 160 13.73 32.84 3.29
C ASN A 160 15.18 32.34 3.49
N GLU A 161 15.41 31.33 4.31
CA GLU A 161 16.71 30.68 4.29
C GLU A 161 16.87 29.79 3.06
N LYS A 162 18.06 29.75 2.48
CA LYS A 162 18.39 28.89 1.33
C LYS A 162 18.77 27.48 1.79
N LEU A 163 18.37 26.47 1.02
CA LEU A 163 18.70 25.07 1.27
C LEU A 163 20.19 24.84 1.44
N SER A 164 21.02 25.49 0.63
CA SER A 164 22.48 25.41 0.69
C SER A 164 23.07 25.79 2.07
N ASN A 165 22.36 26.62 2.85
CA ASN A 165 22.79 27.09 4.16
C ASN A 165 22.33 26.22 5.33
N LEU A 166 21.48 25.21 5.05
CA LEU A 166 20.84 24.41 6.10
C LEU A 166 21.70 23.22 6.55
N GLY A 167 22.77 22.87 5.83
CA GLY A 167 23.74 21.83 6.22
C GLY A 167 23.30 20.38 5.94
N TYR A 168 22.23 20.19 5.15
CA TYR A 168 21.72 18.84 4.80
C TYR A 168 21.98 18.44 3.34
N GLY A 169 22.67 19.30 2.56
CA GLY A 169 22.93 19.10 1.13
C GLY A 169 21.77 19.50 0.24
N ILE A 170 21.93 19.26 -1.05
CA ILE A 170 20.94 19.48 -2.11
C ILE A 170 20.83 18.22 -2.97
N GLY A 171 19.71 18.06 -3.69
CA GLY A 171 19.45 16.89 -4.52
C GLY A 171 19.00 15.67 -3.71
N LEU A 172 19.19 14.47 -4.28
CA LEU A 172 18.92 13.21 -3.62
C LEU A 172 20.09 12.86 -2.67
N ARG A 173 19.77 12.57 -1.42
CA ARG A 173 20.76 12.05 -0.46
C ARG A 173 21.06 10.59 -0.72
N ASP A 174 22.26 10.16 -0.32
CA ASP A 174 22.64 8.76 -0.34
C ASP A 174 21.70 7.93 0.57
N ASN A 175 21.40 6.72 0.13
CA ASN A 175 20.64 5.79 0.94
C ASN A 175 21.42 5.37 2.19
N LEU A 176 20.71 5.27 3.30
CA LEU A 176 21.26 4.65 4.50
C LEU A 176 21.34 3.13 4.32
N ASN A 177 22.27 2.49 5.05
CA ASN A 177 22.41 1.03 5.05
C ASN A 177 21.36 0.37 5.98
N LEU A 178 20.09 0.64 5.69
CA LEU A 178 18.94 0.09 6.41
C LEU A 178 17.72 0.07 5.51
N PHE A 179 16.73 -0.72 5.90
CA PHE A 179 15.36 -0.66 5.38
C PHE A 179 14.42 -0.14 6.45
N ALA A 180 13.51 0.70 6.04
CA ALA A 180 12.42 1.17 6.88
C ALA A 180 11.08 0.94 6.18
N VAL A 181 10.10 0.45 6.92
CA VAL A 181 8.78 0.09 6.42
C VAL A 181 7.74 0.87 7.21
N LYS A 182 7.01 1.74 6.54
CA LYS A 182 5.80 2.38 7.06
C LYS A 182 4.62 1.46 6.77
N ALA A 183 3.84 1.09 7.77
CA ALA A 183 2.61 0.34 7.58
C ALA A 183 1.41 1.10 8.16
N PRO A 184 0.27 1.16 7.42
CA PRO A 184 -0.93 1.86 7.89
C PRO A 184 -1.61 1.10 9.02
N VAL A 185 -2.24 1.85 9.93
CA VAL A 185 -3.09 1.33 11.00
C VAL A 185 -4.53 1.78 10.77
N PHE A 186 -5.46 0.85 10.96
CA PHE A 186 -6.88 1.06 10.72
C PHE A 186 -7.68 0.87 12.01
N SER A 187 -8.65 1.73 12.26
CA SER A 187 -9.60 1.61 13.40
C SER A 187 -10.95 1.04 12.95
N MET A 188 -10.95 0.15 11.96
CA MET A 188 -12.17 -0.36 11.31
C MET A 188 -13.03 -1.22 12.25
N SER A 189 -12.43 -1.87 13.26
CA SER A 189 -13.17 -2.62 14.29
C SER A 189 -14.10 -1.73 15.12
N LYS A 190 -13.78 -0.44 15.24
CA LYS A 190 -14.58 0.56 15.96
C LYS A 190 -15.68 1.20 15.12
N LEU A 191 -15.65 0.98 13.80
CA LEU A 191 -16.57 1.60 12.82
C LEU A 191 -17.52 0.51 12.29
N SER A 192 -18.74 0.45 12.84
CA SER A 192 -19.76 -0.49 12.34
C SER A 192 -20.17 -0.14 10.90
N GLY A 193 -20.32 -1.16 10.05
CA GLY A 193 -20.82 -1.01 8.69
C GLY A 193 -19.81 -0.48 7.65
N VAL A 194 -18.56 -0.16 8.04
CA VAL A 194 -17.53 0.26 7.08
C VAL A 194 -16.90 -0.97 6.42
N ASP A 195 -16.82 -0.97 5.09
CA ASP A 195 -16.08 -1.98 4.34
C ASP A 195 -14.57 -1.74 4.46
N THR A 196 -13.83 -2.79 4.80
CA THR A 196 -12.38 -2.75 4.98
C THR A 196 -11.60 -2.85 3.67
N PHE A 197 -12.27 -3.01 2.54
CA PHE A 197 -11.63 -2.97 1.22
C PHE A 197 -10.86 -1.67 1.02
N LEU A 198 -9.58 -1.77 0.65
CA LEU A 198 -8.73 -0.62 0.35
C LEU A 198 -8.95 -0.15 -1.08
N GLY A 199 -8.95 1.15 -1.26
CA GLY A 199 -9.17 1.80 -2.54
C GLY A 199 -8.62 3.23 -2.53
N PRO A 200 -9.06 4.07 -3.47
CA PRO A 200 -8.58 5.45 -3.58
C PRO A 200 -8.93 6.34 -2.39
N GLU A 201 -10.00 6.01 -1.64
CA GLU A 201 -10.41 6.75 -0.45
C GLU A 201 -9.62 6.28 0.79
N MET A 202 -8.99 7.22 1.49
CA MET A 202 -8.18 6.94 2.66
C MET A 202 -9.02 6.45 3.84
N LYS A 203 -8.60 5.35 4.47
CA LYS A 203 -9.25 4.71 5.61
C LYS A 203 -8.35 4.57 6.85
N SER A 204 -7.03 4.72 6.68
CA SER A 204 -6.08 4.63 7.80
C SER A 204 -6.25 5.78 8.79
N THR A 205 -6.08 5.45 10.07
CA THR A 205 -6.18 6.40 11.19
C THR A 205 -4.82 6.69 11.83
N GLY A 206 -3.81 5.93 11.48
CA GLY A 206 -2.44 6.07 11.96
C GLY A 206 -1.47 5.26 11.12
N GLU A 207 -0.21 5.26 11.57
CA GLU A 207 0.86 4.51 10.93
C GLU A 207 1.86 4.01 11.97
N VAL A 208 2.53 2.90 11.66
CA VAL A 208 3.63 2.33 12.43
C VAL A 208 4.84 2.16 11.52
N MET A 209 5.99 1.94 12.15
CA MET A 209 7.27 1.82 11.44
C MET A 209 8.04 0.62 11.94
N GLY A 210 8.63 -0.15 11.00
CA GLY A 210 9.67 -1.13 11.27
C GLY A 210 10.98 -0.69 10.63
N ILE A 211 12.11 -0.83 11.34
CA ILE A 211 13.44 -0.51 10.81
C ILE A 211 14.39 -1.68 11.12
N ASP A 212 15.15 -2.10 10.12
CA ASP A 212 16.27 -3.02 10.27
C ASP A 212 17.24 -2.89 9.09
N GLN A 213 18.43 -3.47 9.24
CA GLN A 213 19.36 -3.66 8.11
C GLN A 213 18.93 -4.81 7.21
N ASP A 214 18.18 -5.78 7.73
CA ASP A 214 17.53 -6.82 6.98
C ASP A 214 16.10 -6.40 6.58
N PHE A 215 15.79 -6.56 5.30
CA PHE A 215 14.51 -6.18 4.72
C PHE A 215 13.32 -6.96 5.32
N HIS A 216 13.46 -8.27 5.50
CA HIS A 216 12.40 -9.12 6.03
C HIS A 216 12.13 -8.81 7.51
N VAL A 217 13.19 -8.53 8.27
CA VAL A 217 13.09 -8.12 9.68
C VAL A 217 12.42 -6.74 9.80
N ALA A 218 12.71 -5.79 8.90
CA ALA A 218 12.06 -4.49 8.89
C ALA A 218 10.53 -4.62 8.62
N ILE A 219 10.14 -5.45 7.64
CA ILE A 219 8.73 -5.77 7.37
C ILE A 219 8.08 -6.43 8.59
N LYS A 220 8.73 -7.44 9.16
CA LYS A 220 8.25 -8.16 10.35
C LYS A 220 7.99 -7.21 11.53
N LYS A 221 8.93 -6.30 11.80
CA LYS A 221 8.77 -5.26 12.84
C LYS A 221 7.57 -4.37 12.57
N ALA A 222 7.34 -3.95 11.33
CA ALA A 222 6.19 -3.13 10.96
C ALA A 222 4.85 -3.88 11.15
N PHE A 223 4.78 -5.16 10.76
CA PHE A 223 3.56 -5.98 10.94
C PHE A 223 3.27 -6.26 12.42
N ILE A 224 4.26 -6.61 13.22
CA ILE A 224 4.09 -6.80 14.67
C ILE A 224 3.66 -5.49 15.35
N SER A 225 4.24 -4.35 14.94
CA SER A 225 3.88 -3.04 15.48
C SER A 225 2.41 -2.65 15.23
N LYS A 226 1.77 -3.22 14.20
CA LYS A 226 0.32 -3.08 13.94
C LYS A 226 -0.53 -4.23 14.52
N GLY A 227 0.08 -5.11 15.32
CA GLY A 227 -0.61 -6.23 15.98
C GLY A 227 -0.87 -7.43 15.07
N ILE A 228 -0.13 -7.57 13.97
CA ILE A 228 -0.24 -8.69 13.04
C ILE A 228 1.01 -9.56 13.17
N GLU A 229 0.81 -10.82 13.55
CA GLU A 229 1.87 -11.83 13.59
C GLU A 229 1.46 -13.03 12.73
N ILE A 230 2.22 -13.27 11.69
CA ILE A 230 2.03 -14.39 10.75
C ILE A 230 3.27 -15.27 10.80
N ASN A 231 3.03 -16.58 10.87
CA ASN A 231 4.08 -17.60 10.90
C ASN A 231 3.66 -18.81 10.05
N ASN A 232 4.52 -19.83 10.00
CA ASN A 232 4.28 -21.06 9.24
C ASN A 232 3.10 -21.92 9.77
N GLN A 233 2.60 -21.67 10.98
CA GLN A 233 1.42 -22.33 11.53
C GLN A 233 0.13 -21.58 11.21
N THR A 234 0.21 -20.35 10.71
CA THR A 234 -0.95 -19.54 10.37
C THR A 234 -1.74 -20.19 9.23
N SER A 235 -3.01 -20.47 9.46
CA SER A 235 -3.92 -20.97 8.40
C SER A 235 -4.48 -19.80 7.60
N PHE A 236 -4.54 -19.93 6.29
CA PHE A 236 -5.04 -18.89 5.37
C PHE A 236 -6.38 -19.28 4.74
N LEU A 237 -7.32 -18.35 4.73
CA LEU A 237 -8.53 -18.43 3.90
C LEU A 237 -8.32 -17.60 2.63
N LEU A 238 -8.46 -18.23 1.47
CA LEU A 238 -8.28 -17.59 0.18
C LEU A 238 -9.62 -17.49 -0.57
N SER A 239 -10.02 -16.28 -0.89
CA SER A 239 -11.19 -15.95 -1.72
C SER A 239 -10.76 -14.95 -2.79
N ILE A 240 -10.27 -15.46 -3.92
CA ILE A 240 -9.57 -14.69 -4.94
C ILE A 240 -10.45 -14.53 -6.17
N ALA A 241 -10.60 -13.30 -6.65
CA ALA A 241 -11.28 -12.97 -7.89
C ALA A 241 -10.61 -13.64 -9.10
N ASP A 242 -11.38 -14.06 -10.10
CA ASP A 242 -10.84 -14.80 -11.25
C ASP A 242 -9.72 -14.07 -11.99
N ARG A 243 -9.82 -12.75 -12.11
CA ARG A 243 -8.79 -11.90 -12.74
C ARG A 243 -7.46 -11.89 -11.98
N ASP A 244 -7.50 -12.12 -10.67
CA ASP A 244 -6.34 -12.00 -9.77
C ASP A 244 -5.65 -13.36 -9.52
N LYS A 245 -6.27 -14.48 -9.96
CA LYS A 245 -5.79 -15.83 -9.68
C LYS A 245 -4.40 -16.10 -10.23
N VAL A 246 -4.14 -15.70 -11.48
CA VAL A 246 -2.83 -15.92 -12.12
C VAL A 246 -1.73 -15.19 -11.33
N GLU A 247 -1.99 -13.98 -10.92
CA GLU A 247 -1.06 -13.20 -10.12
C GLU A 247 -0.84 -13.80 -8.73
N ALA A 248 -1.88 -14.36 -8.12
CA ALA A 248 -1.79 -15.01 -6.81
C ALA A 248 -1.00 -16.32 -6.80
N THR A 249 -0.61 -16.86 -7.98
CA THR A 249 0.09 -18.16 -8.07
C THR A 249 1.38 -18.19 -7.24
N GLY A 250 2.20 -17.14 -7.33
CA GLY A 250 3.44 -17.03 -6.55
C GLY A 250 3.20 -17.00 -5.05
N PHE A 251 2.20 -16.24 -4.61
CA PHE A 251 1.79 -16.18 -3.21
C PHE A 251 1.29 -17.53 -2.68
N ILE A 252 0.43 -18.23 -3.44
CA ILE A 252 -0.07 -19.55 -3.07
C ILE A 252 1.07 -20.55 -2.92
N LYS A 253 2.01 -20.55 -3.88
CA LYS A 253 3.19 -21.40 -3.85
C LYS A 253 4.03 -21.15 -2.59
N GLN A 254 4.29 -19.88 -2.24
CA GLN A 254 5.04 -19.50 -1.06
C GLN A 254 4.35 -19.97 0.23
N LEU A 255 3.02 -19.86 0.34
CA LEU A 255 2.26 -20.38 1.49
C LEU A 255 2.42 -21.89 1.64
N VAL A 256 2.34 -22.63 0.53
CA VAL A 256 2.52 -24.09 0.54
C VAL A 256 3.95 -24.47 0.93
N GLU A 257 4.97 -23.81 0.39
CA GLU A 257 6.38 -24.02 0.72
C GLU A 257 6.67 -23.73 2.20
N ASN A 258 6.00 -22.72 2.78
CA ASN A 258 6.09 -22.44 4.21
C ASN A 258 5.33 -23.42 5.11
N GLY A 259 4.55 -24.34 4.53
CA GLY A 259 3.73 -25.30 5.28
C GLY A 259 2.40 -24.75 5.82
N ASN A 260 1.97 -23.57 5.37
CA ASN A 260 0.72 -22.97 5.81
C ASN A 260 -0.49 -23.78 5.33
N LYS A 261 -1.47 -23.99 6.22
CA LYS A 261 -2.73 -24.65 5.90
C LYS A 261 -3.65 -23.73 5.12
N LEU A 262 -4.20 -24.20 3.99
CA LEU A 262 -5.03 -23.42 3.10
C LEU A 262 -6.50 -23.84 3.14
N PHE A 263 -7.39 -22.85 3.30
CA PHE A 263 -8.82 -22.94 3.06
C PHE A 263 -9.17 -22.07 1.85
N ALA A 264 -10.12 -22.46 1.03
CA ALA A 264 -10.51 -21.65 -0.12
C ALA A 264 -12.00 -21.77 -0.48
N THR A 265 -12.58 -20.68 -0.97
CA THR A 265 -13.89 -20.69 -1.62
C THR A 265 -13.83 -21.50 -2.93
N GLU A 266 -14.96 -22.04 -3.37
CA GLU A 266 -15.04 -23.03 -4.47
C GLU A 266 -14.21 -22.66 -5.72
N GLY A 267 -14.35 -21.45 -6.25
CA GLY A 267 -13.60 -21.02 -7.44
C GLY A 267 -12.09 -20.94 -7.20
N THR A 268 -11.67 -20.51 -6.02
CA THR A 268 -10.26 -20.46 -5.61
C THR A 268 -9.73 -21.86 -5.29
N TYR A 269 -10.54 -22.72 -4.67
CA TYR A 269 -10.21 -24.12 -4.42
C TYR A 269 -9.88 -24.86 -5.73
N ARG A 270 -10.75 -24.76 -6.73
CA ARG A 270 -10.50 -25.39 -8.05
C ARG A 270 -9.20 -24.90 -8.68
N PHE A 271 -8.91 -23.61 -8.56
CA PHE A 271 -7.68 -23.03 -9.06
C PHE A 271 -6.44 -23.60 -8.35
N ILE A 272 -6.43 -23.62 -7.01
CA ILE A 272 -5.31 -24.16 -6.22
C ILE A 272 -5.09 -25.64 -6.50
N LYS A 273 -6.18 -26.43 -6.62
CA LYS A 273 -6.09 -27.85 -7.02
C LYS A 273 -5.52 -28.03 -8.42
N SER A 274 -5.83 -27.15 -9.37
CA SER A 274 -5.25 -27.20 -10.71
C SER A 274 -3.75 -26.90 -10.74
N LEU A 275 -3.22 -26.20 -9.71
CA LEU A 275 -1.78 -26.01 -9.50
C LEU A 275 -1.10 -27.21 -8.81
N GLY A 276 -1.85 -28.24 -8.43
CA GLY A 276 -1.33 -29.43 -7.76
C GLY A 276 -1.16 -29.32 -6.24
N HIS A 277 -1.74 -28.27 -5.61
CA HIS A 277 -1.56 -28.03 -4.18
C HIS A 277 -2.75 -28.52 -3.34
N GLU A 278 -2.46 -28.89 -2.07
CA GLU A 278 -3.48 -29.27 -1.11
C GLU A 278 -4.19 -28.03 -0.55
N VAL A 279 -5.53 -28.11 -0.47
CA VAL A 279 -6.39 -27.04 0.03
C VAL A 279 -7.72 -27.61 0.50
N ILE A 280 -8.33 -27.02 1.50
CA ILE A 280 -9.64 -27.42 2.04
C ILE A 280 -10.69 -26.47 1.47
N MET A 281 -11.71 -27.07 0.83
CA MET A 281 -12.84 -26.29 0.31
C MET A 281 -13.75 -25.82 1.44
N VAL A 282 -14.18 -24.55 1.35
CA VAL A 282 -15.21 -23.97 2.22
C VAL A 282 -16.40 -23.52 1.40
N ASN A 283 -17.58 -23.66 1.99
CA ASN A 283 -18.84 -23.36 1.33
C ASN A 283 -19.13 -21.84 1.33
N LYS A 284 -19.98 -21.40 0.39
CA LYS A 284 -20.49 -20.01 0.37
C LYS A 284 -21.30 -19.71 1.62
N ILE A 285 -21.46 -18.42 1.95
CA ILE A 285 -22.13 -17.91 3.14
C ILE A 285 -23.56 -18.44 3.30
N LEU A 286 -24.30 -18.61 2.22
CA LEU A 286 -25.70 -19.08 2.25
C LEU A 286 -25.84 -20.61 2.34
N SER A 287 -24.77 -21.38 2.46
CA SER A 287 -24.81 -22.83 2.60
C SER A 287 -25.19 -23.23 4.03
N ARG A 288 -25.59 -24.52 4.21
CA ARG A 288 -26.10 -25.01 5.52
C ARG A 288 -25.00 -25.20 6.57
N SER A 289 -23.77 -25.47 6.17
CA SER A 289 -22.67 -25.76 7.10
C SER A 289 -21.30 -25.61 6.42
N ASN A 290 -20.26 -25.52 7.22
CA ASN A 290 -18.86 -25.34 6.79
C ASN A 290 -18.71 -24.16 5.84
N THR A 291 -19.38 -23.07 6.20
CA THR A 291 -19.33 -21.82 5.44
C THR A 291 -18.06 -21.06 5.77
N VAL A 292 -17.76 -20.08 4.93
CA VAL A 292 -16.65 -19.14 5.17
C VAL A 292 -16.76 -18.49 6.56
N LEU A 293 -17.98 -18.12 6.98
CA LEU A 293 -18.18 -17.49 8.29
C LEU A 293 -17.99 -18.47 9.43
N ASP A 294 -18.46 -19.74 9.28
CA ASP A 294 -18.27 -20.76 10.32
C ASP A 294 -16.79 -20.98 10.64
N ILE A 295 -15.92 -21.10 9.61
CA ILE A 295 -14.49 -21.35 9.84
C ILE A 295 -13.76 -20.14 10.45
N ILE A 296 -14.25 -18.91 10.22
CA ILE A 296 -13.76 -17.69 10.86
C ILE A 296 -14.17 -17.71 12.34
N ASP A 297 -15.45 -17.98 12.64
CA ASP A 297 -15.99 -17.99 13.99
C ASP A 297 -15.41 -19.10 14.87
N GLU A 298 -15.10 -20.24 14.26
CA GLU A 298 -14.44 -21.37 14.93
C GLU A 298 -12.92 -21.16 15.14
N GLY A 299 -12.37 -20.01 14.70
CA GLY A 299 -10.94 -19.70 14.85
C GLY A 299 -10.01 -20.61 14.04
N LYS A 300 -10.51 -21.24 12.98
CA LYS A 300 -9.72 -22.15 12.12
C LYS A 300 -8.76 -21.45 11.20
N VAL A 301 -8.91 -20.13 11.01
CA VAL A 301 -8.07 -19.31 10.12
C VAL A 301 -7.46 -18.15 10.88
N GLY A 302 -6.19 -17.86 10.60
CA GLY A 302 -5.42 -16.79 11.22
C GLY A 302 -5.14 -15.61 10.28
N ALA A 303 -5.40 -15.77 8.96
CA ALA A 303 -5.28 -14.69 7.99
C ALA A 303 -6.20 -14.94 6.78
N ILE A 304 -6.64 -13.89 6.13
CA ILE A 304 -7.57 -13.95 4.99
C ILE A 304 -7.03 -13.11 3.84
N LEU A 305 -7.02 -13.67 2.62
CA LEU A 305 -6.92 -12.92 1.38
C LEU A 305 -8.29 -12.92 0.70
N ASN A 306 -8.91 -11.75 0.58
CA ASN A 306 -10.18 -11.56 -0.12
C ASN A 306 -10.05 -10.45 -1.16
N THR A 307 -9.78 -10.80 -2.41
CA THR A 307 -9.78 -9.82 -3.51
C THR A 307 -11.20 -9.60 -4.03
N VAL A 308 -11.48 -8.39 -4.49
CA VAL A 308 -12.84 -7.94 -4.80
C VAL A 308 -13.15 -8.09 -6.28
N THR A 309 -14.35 -8.62 -6.60
CA THR A 309 -14.89 -8.68 -7.96
C THR A 309 -15.95 -7.59 -8.18
N GLY A 310 -16.20 -7.21 -9.45
CA GLY A 310 -17.23 -6.23 -9.81
C GLY A 310 -18.68 -6.74 -9.76
N ASP A 311 -18.90 -8.03 -9.53
CA ASP A 311 -20.24 -8.63 -9.44
C ASP A 311 -20.88 -8.38 -8.07
N ARG A 312 -22.16 -7.95 -8.08
CA ARG A 312 -22.87 -7.50 -6.87
C ARG A 312 -22.99 -8.56 -5.78
N ALA A 313 -23.21 -9.82 -6.15
CA ALA A 313 -23.36 -10.90 -5.17
C ALA A 313 -22.00 -11.21 -4.52
N SER A 314 -20.94 -11.30 -5.30
CA SER A 314 -19.58 -11.51 -4.81
C SER A 314 -19.07 -10.33 -3.99
N LEU A 315 -19.47 -9.10 -4.32
CA LEU A 315 -19.19 -7.91 -3.49
C LEU A 315 -19.83 -8.03 -2.12
N GLN A 316 -21.09 -8.49 -2.05
CA GLN A 316 -21.82 -8.67 -0.81
C GLN A 316 -21.19 -9.78 0.05
N ASP A 317 -20.90 -10.95 -0.52
CA ASP A 317 -20.23 -12.03 0.18
C ASP A 317 -18.83 -11.59 0.69
N GLY A 318 -18.05 -10.92 -0.16
CA GLY A 318 -16.76 -10.35 0.23
C GLY A 318 -16.86 -9.35 1.38
N TYR A 319 -17.87 -8.50 1.39
CA TYR A 319 -18.13 -7.57 2.49
C TYR A 319 -18.33 -8.32 3.83
N TYR A 320 -19.17 -9.36 3.85
CA TYR A 320 -19.39 -10.15 5.07
C TYR A 320 -18.13 -10.84 5.55
N ILE A 321 -17.33 -11.40 4.65
CA ILE A 321 -16.04 -12.02 4.98
C ILE A 321 -15.12 -11.00 5.65
N ARG A 322 -14.91 -9.86 5.01
CA ARG A 322 -14.03 -8.79 5.51
C ARG A 322 -14.52 -8.21 6.83
N ARG A 323 -15.84 -8.05 6.96
CA ARG A 323 -16.44 -7.54 8.19
C ARG A 323 -16.25 -8.52 9.35
N ARG A 324 -16.54 -9.82 9.13
CA ARG A 324 -16.35 -10.86 10.15
C ARG A 324 -14.87 -11.00 10.54
N ALA A 325 -13.96 -10.96 9.58
CA ALA A 325 -12.52 -10.94 9.86
C ALA A 325 -12.12 -9.81 10.80
N THR A 326 -12.61 -8.59 10.53
CA THR A 326 -12.35 -7.42 11.37
C THR A 326 -12.91 -7.58 12.79
N GLU A 327 -14.13 -8.09 12.93
CA GLU A 327 -14.78 -8.34 14.23
C GLU A 327 -14.05 -9.42 15.03
N SER A 328 -13.48 -10.41 14.35
CA SER A 328 -12.66 -11.48 14.95
C SER A 328 -11.18 -11.11 15.11
N SER A 329 -10.79 -9.87 14.80
CA SER A 329 -9.39 -9.41 14.82
C SER A 329 -8.45 -10.25 13.96
N ILE A 330 -8.95 -10.82 12.85
CA ILE A 330 -8.17 -11.60 11.88
C ILE A 330 -7.72 -10.64 10.77
N PRO A 331 -6.41 -10.58 10.44
CA PRO A 331 -5.91 -9.78 9.32
C PRO A 331 -6.55 -10.22 8.01
N CYS A 332 -7.14 -9.26 7.29
CA CYS A 332 -7.80 -9.48 6.02
C CYS A 332 -7.17 -8.59 4.95
N TYR A 333 -6.48 -9.21 4.02
CA TYR A 333 -5.82 -8.53 2.89
C TYR A 333 -6.78 -8.46 1.71
N THR A 334 -6.86 -7.29 1.11
CA THR A 334 -7.70 -7.04 -0.08
C THR A 334 -6.87 -6.85 -1.35
N SER A 335 -5.53 -6.86 -1.22
CA SER A 335 -4.54 -6.81 -2.28
C SER A 335 -3.59 -8.00 -2.15
N ILE A 336 -3.20 -8.56 -3.29
CA ILE A 336 -2.20 -9.64 -3.36
C ILE A 336 -0.85 -9.11 -2.88
N ASP A 337 -0.49 -7.89 -3.26
CA ASP A 337 0.79 -7.27 -2.89
C ASP A 337 0.94 -7.16 -1.36
N THR A 338 -0.12 -6.71 -0.66
CA THR A 338 -0.13 -6.65 0.82
C THR A 338 -0.04 -8.04 1.44
N ALA A 339 -0.70 -9.04 0.84
CA ALA A 339 -0.64 -10.43 1.31
C ALA A 339 0.77 -11.02 1.14
N ILE A 340 1.43 -10.75 0.01
CA ILE A 340 2.83 -11.13 -0.23
C ILE A 340 3.73 -10.49 0.83
N ALA A 341 3.60 -9.19 1.08
CA ALA A 341 4.38 -8.50 2.11
C ALA A 341 4.19 -9.12 3.50
N SER A 342 2.97 -9.58 3.82
CA SER A 342 2.70 -10.25 5.09
C SER A 342 3.43 -11.60 5.22
N VAL A 343 3.57 -12.33 4.13
CA VAL A 343 4.30 -13.62 4.10
C VAL A 343 5.81 -13.39 4.10
N MET A 344 6.30 -12.31 3.50
CA MET A 344 7.69 -11.89 3.63
C MET A 344 8.09 -11.56 5.08
N ALA A 345 7.13 -11.23 5.94
CA ALA A 345 7.34 -11.05 7.38
C ALA A 345 7.56 -12.37 8.14
N ILE A 346 7.32 -13.54 7.51
CA ILE A 346 7.64 -14.85 8.08
C ILE A 346 9.15 -15.04 8.02
N SER A 347 9.81 -14.78 9.14
CA SER A 347 11.27 -14.93 9.29
C SER A 347 11.54 -15.63 10.62
N GLU A 348 12.50 -16.54 10.62
CA GLU A 348 12.98 -17.21 11.86
C GLU A 348 13.86 -16.29 12.71
N GLU A 349 14.30 -15.15 12.17
CA GLU A 349 15.16 -14.22 12.87
C GLU A 349 14.48 -13.60 14.08
N LYS A 350 15.23 -13.55 15.19
CA LYS A 350 14.78 -12.90 16.42
C LYS A 350 14.73 -11.38 16.22
N ILE A 351 13.62 -10.79 16.61
CA ILE A 351 13.47 -9.35 16.62
C ILE A 351 14.27 -8.77 17.80
N ASN A 352 15.19 -7.88 17.47
CA ASN A 352 15.89 -7.06 18.45
C ASN A 352 15.39 -5.62 18.36
N ALA A 353 14.87 -5.10 19.48
CA ALA A 353 14.55 -3.68 19.59
C ALA A 353 15.85 -2.87 19.76
N LYS A 354 16.03 -1.84 18.94
CA LYS A 354 17.12 -0.88 19.02
C LYS A 354 16.55 0.53 19.07
N ALA A 355 17.24 1.46 19.72
CA ALA A 355 16.88 2.87 19.61
C ALA A 355 17.08 3.33 18.16
N ILE A 356 16.25 4.27 17.69
CA ILE A 356 16.33 4.75 16.30
C ILE A 356 17.72 5.37 16.01
N ASN A 357 18.34 6.02 17.00
CA ASN A 357 19.67 6.62 16.88
C ASN A 357 20.79 5.59 16.73
N ASP A 358 20.55 4.31 17.02
CA ASP A 358 21.54 3.23 16.87
C ASP A 358 21.62 2.71 15.42
N TYR A 359 20.79 3.25 14.52
CA TYR A 359 20.79 2.92 13.09
C TYR A 359 21.54 3.94 12.22
N TYR A 360 21.98 5.05 12.81
CA TYR A 360 22.71 6.13 12.10
C TYR A 360 24.21 6.05 12.30
#